data_a1133cd3f217e8a324e73c96face8758
#
_entry.id   a1133cd3f217e8a324e73c96face8758
#
_cell.length_a   1.000
_cell.length_b   1.000
_cell.length_c   1.000
_cell.angle_alpha   90.00
_cell.angle_beta   90.00
_cell.angle_gamma   90.00
#
_symmetry.space_group_name_H-M   'P 1'
#
loop_
_entity.id
_entity.type
_entity.pdbx_description
1 polymer ?
#
loop_
_entity_poly.entity_id
_entity_poly.type
_entity_poly.pdbx_seq_one_letter_code
_entity_poly.pdbx_strand_id
1 'polypeptide(L)'
;MPEREELLLLYHKIHRLIELGKKFMLVCYVEPLIERFNVRPHEFDILMRVYNYSLAHPEGITLKLLTAMLNISQPAVSMTVSRLVEKGYLVRNPGVRDRRCCNLTIASGEKDFMDRMALAQAAAAAEILREMPQEKQEHLFSFIEEMNSYFENLPSKPMDGEAQ
;
A
#
# COMPACT_ATOMS: atom_id res chain seq x y z
N MET A 1 -8.42 -2.08 -33.15
CA MET A 1 -8.16 -1.12 -32.05
C MET A 1 -9.53 -0.62 -31.58
N PRO A 2 -9.77 -0.49 -30.28
CA PRO A 2 -11.04 0.06 -29.80
C PRO A 2 -11.24 1.49 -30.34
N GLU A 3 -12.50 1.84 -30.62
CA GLU A 3 -12.84 3.19 -31.10
C GLU A 3 -12.59 4.21 -29.97
N ARG A 4 -12.36 5.47 -30.34
CA ARG A 4 -12.07 6.56 -29.38
C ARG A 4 -13.13 6.66 -28.27
N GLU A 5 -14.38 6.46 -28.59
CA GLU A 5 -15.49 6.50 -27.63
C GLU A 5 -15.41 5.35 -26.61
N GLU A 6 -15.04 4.15 -27.08
CA GLU A 6 -14.84 2.99 -26.19
C GLU A 6 -13.69 3.22 -25.21
N LEU A 7 -12.58 3.82 -25.66
CA LEU A 7 -11.45 4.19 -24.80
C LEU A 7 -11.83 5.24 -23.75
N LEU A 8 -12.60 6.26 -24.13
CA LEU A 8 -13.11 7.27 -23.21
C LEU A 8 -14.07 6.66 -22.17
N LEU A 9 -14.96 5.78 -22.59
CA LEU A 9 -15.87 5.08 -21.68
C LEU A 9 -15.10 4.20 -20.68
N LEU A 10 -14.08 3.48 -21.15
CA LEU A 10 -13.21 2.67 -20.29
C LEU A 10 -12.46 3.55 -19.30
N TYR A 11 -11.88 4.66 -19.75
CA TYR A 11 -11.22 5.64 -18.89
C TYR A 11 -12.15 6.12 -17.77
N HIS A 12 -13.37 6.53 -18.11
CA HIS A 12 -14.33 7.01 -17.11
C HIS A 12 -14.71 5.93 -16.08
N LYS A 13 -14.89 4.69 -16.52
CA LYS A 13 -15.20 3.57 -15.61
C LYS A 13 -14.04 3.31 -14.65
N ILE A 14 -12.82 3.25 -15.16
CA ILE A 14 -11.60 3.03 -14.34
C ILE A 14 -11.40 4.20 -13.39
N HIS A 15 -11.49 5.43 -13.88
CA HIS A 15 -11.32 6.62 -13.05
C HIS A 15 -12.34 6.65 -11.89
N ARG A 16 -13.61 6.37 -12.19
CA ARG A 16 -14.67 6.31 -11.17
C ARG A 16 -14.39 5.22 -10.12
N LEU A 17 -13.93 4.05 -10.54
CA LEU A 17 -13.57 2.96 -9.62
C LEU A 17 -12.42 3.38 -8.69
N ILE A 18 -11.38 4.00 -9.26
CA ILE A 18 -10.24 4.52 -8.48
C ILE A 18 -10.70 5.57 -7.46
N GLU A 19 -11.53 6.54 -7.87
CA GLU A 19 -12.02 7.60 -6.97
C GLU A 19 -12.90 7.05 -5.85
N LEU A 20 -13.80 6.11 -6.16
CA LEU A 20 -14.63 5.46 -5.13
C LEU A 20 -13.78 4.60 -4.19
N GLY A 21 -12.80 3.87 -4.71
CA GLY A 21 -11.86 3.08 -3.91
C GLY A 21 -11.02 3.96 -2.99
N LYS A 22 -10.47 5.07 -3.50
CA LYS A 22 -9.73 6.05 -2.67
C LYS A 22 -10.61 6.62 -1.55
N LYS A 23 -11.84 7.02 -1.86
CA LYS A 23 -12.78 7.57 -0.87
C LYS A 23 -13.09 6.52 0.21
N PHE A 24 -13.37 5.28 -0.19
CA PHE A 24 -13.61 4.18 0.74
C PHE A 24 -12.42 3.92 1.64
N MET A 25 -11.21 3.83 1.05
CA MET A 25 -9.97 3.66 1.79
C MET A 25 -9.71 4.81 2.75
N LEU A 26 -9.92 6.06 2.32
CA LEU A 26 -9.70 7.23 3.16
C LEU A 26 -10.57 7.18 4.42
N VAL A 27 -11.88 7.06 4.25
CA VAL A 27 -12.85 7.13 5.35
C VAL A 27 -12.75 5.92 6.27
N CYS A 28 -12.66 4.72 5.70
CA CYS A 28 -12.72 3.50 6.52
C CYS A 28 -11.39 3.15 7.19
N TYR A 29 -10.26 3.64 6.65
CA TYR A 29 -8.95 3.13 7.06
C TYR A 29 -7.92 4.22 7.38
N VAL A 30 -7.79 5.21 6.50
CA VAL A 30 -6.71 6.21 6.61
C VAL A 30 -7.00 7.18 7.74
N GLU A 31 -8.21 7.74 7.82
CA GLU A 31 -8.59 8.71 8.84
C GLU A 31 -8.48 8.16 10.27
N PRO A 32 -9.05 6.97 10.61
CA PRO A 32 -8.91 6.41 11.95
C PRO A 32 -7.46 6.12 12.36
N LEU A 33 -6.61 5.73 11.40
CA LEU A 33 -5.21 5.47 11.65
C LEU A 33 -4.38 6.76 11.80
N ILE A 34 -4.63 7.76 10.96
CA ILE A 34 -4.01 9.09 11.09
C ILE A 34 -4.34 9.69 12.46
N GLU A 35 -5.60 9.63 12.87
CA GLU A 35 -6.05 10.12 14.16
C GLU A 35 -5.39 9.34 15.31
N ARG A 36 -5.42 8.01 15.27
CA ARG A 36 -4.85 7.13 16.29
C ARG A 36 -3.35 7.35 16.49
N PHE A 37 -2.60 7.43 15.40
CA PHE A 37 -1.14 7.58 15.42
C PHE A 37 -0.68 9.04 15.46
N ASN A 38 -1.58 10.00 15.29
CA ASN A 38 -1.22 11.42 15.15
C ASN A 38 -0.08 11.60 14.14
N VAL A 39 -0.24 11.03 12.95
CA VAL A 39 0.75 11.05 11.87
C VAL A 39 0.26 11.87 10.70
N ARG A 40 1.20 12.38 9.91
CA ARG A 40 0.88 13.05 8.65
C ARG A 40 0.61 12.01 7.55
N PRO A 41 -0.10 12.36 6.46
CA PRO A 41 -0.39 11.40 5.37
C PRO A 41 0.84 10.67 4.82
N HIS A 42 1.97 11.35 4.65
CA HIS A 42 3.20 10.72 4.17
C HIS A 42 3.89 9.83 5.22
N GLU A 43 3.73 10.13 6.51
CA GLU A 43 4.18 9.26 7.61
C GLU A 43 3.32 7.98 7.66
N PHE A 44 2.02 8.14 7.45
CA PHE A 44 1.09 7.03 7.36
C PHE A 44 1.43 6.09 6.18
N ASP A 45 1.73 6.63 5.00
CA ASP A 45 2.13 5.82 3.85
C ASP A 45 3.37 4.96 4.14
N ILE A 46 4.36 5.51 4.84
CA ILE A 46 5.53 4.75 5.28
C ILE A 46 5.16 3.64 6.27
N LEU A 47 4.32 3.93 7.26
CA LEU A 47 3.85 2.92 8.22
C LEU A 47 3.15 1.75 7.51
N MET A 48 2.23 2.06 6.60
CA MET A 48 1.49 1.04 5.86
C MET A 48 2.41 0.19 4.97
N ARG A 49 3.42 0.79 4.33
CA ARG A 49 4.38 0.03 3.53
C ARG A 49 5.24 -0.89 4.38
N VAL A 50 5.73 -0.41 5.52
CA VAL A 50 6.48 -1.25 6.45
C VAL A 50 5.61 -2.39 6.97
N TYR A 51 4.36 -2.10 7.37
CA TYR A 51 3.42 -3.10 7.85
C TYR A 51 3.13 -4.17 6.78
N ASN A 52 2.69 -3.75 5.59
CA ASN A 52 2.33 -4.69 4.51
C ASN A 52 3.53 -5.55 4.08
N TYR A 53 4.73 -4.97 4.00
CA TYR A 53 5.94 -5.71 3.69
C TYR A 53 6.24 -6.77 4.76
N SER A 54 6.03 -6.44 6.04
CA SER A 54 6.30 -7.34 7.17
C SER A 54 5.38 -8.57 7.23
N LEU A 55 4.25 -8.56 6.54
CA LEU A 55 3.35 -9.71 6.47
C LEU A 55 4.00 -10.91 5.76
N ALA A 56 4.81 -10.67 4.73
CA ALA A 56 5.56 -11.70 4.01
C ALA A 56 7.05 -11.78 4.46
N HIS A 57 7.56 -10.73 5.14
CA HIS A 57 8.96 -10.58 5.51
C HIS A 57 9.09 -10.16 6.98
N PRO A 58 8.98 -11.10 7.93
CA PRO A 58 9.02 -10.80 9.38
C PRO A 58 10.30 -10.10 9.83
N GLU A 59 11.39 -10.26 9.09
CA GLU A 59 12.67 -9.58 9.33
C GLU A 59 12.62 -8.06 9.08
N GLY A 60 11.56 -7.58 8.41
CA GLY A 60 11.35 -6.16 8.11
C GLY A 60 11.98 -5.70 6.80
N ILE A 61 11.78 -4.43 6.47
CA ILE A 61 12.20 -3.78 5.23
C ILE A 61 13.44 -2.91 5.42
N THR A 62 14.38 -2.94 4.47
CA THR A 62 15.52 -2.01 4.48
C THR A 62 15.10 -0.61 4.04
N LEU A 63 15.82 0.42 4.53
CA LEU A 63 15.59 1.81 4.12
C LEU A 63 15.75 1.98 2.59
N LYS A 64 16.72 1.28 1.99
CA LYS A 64 16.95 1.31 0.54
C LYS A 64 15.73 0.81 -0.25
N LEU A 65 15.18 -0.34 0.15
CA LEU A 65 14.01 -0.93 -0.52
C LEU A 65 12.77 -0.06 -0.31
N LEU A 66 12.55 0.43 0.92
CA LEU A 66 11.45 1.33 1.23
C LEU A 66 11.52 2.61 0.37
N THR A 67 12.71 3.18 0.21
CA THR A 67 12.94 4.36 -0.66
C THR A 67 12.58 4.07 -2.11
N ALA A 68 13.00 2.91 -2.63
CA ALA A 68 12.67 2.51 -4.00
C ALA A 68 11.15 2.35 -4.21
N MET A 69 10.45 1.78 -3.25
CA MET A 69 8.98 1.60 -3.31
C MET A 69 8.20 2.92 -3.25
N LEU A 70 8.74 3.95 -2.59
CA LEU A 70 8.08 5.24 -2.41
C LEU A 70 8.34 6.22 -3.55
N ASN A 71 9.35 5.98 -4.37
CA ASN A 71 9.80 6.88 -5.43
C ASN A 71 10.08 8.33 -4.96
N ILE A 72 10.63 8.47 -3.75
CA ILE A 72 11.04 9.73 -3.14
C ILE A 72 12.49 9.66 -2.68
N SER A 73 13.12 10.80 -2.42
CA SER A 73 14.54 10.83 -2.07
C SER A 73 14.85 10.11 -0.76
N GLN A 74 15.96 9.39 -0.72
CA GLN A 74 16.40 8.67 0.48
C GLN A 74 16.54 9.57 1.73
N PRO A 75 17.04 10.81 1.65
CA PRO A 75 17.07 11.71 2.80
C PRO A 75 15.68 12.00 3.37
N ALA A 76 14.68 12.22 2.51
CA ALA A 76 13.31 12.48 2.95
C ALA A 76 12.68 11.26 3.64
N VAL A 77 12.87 10.06 3.08
CA VAL A 77 12.42 8.81 3.72
C VAL A 77 13.12 8.61 5.05
N SER A 78 14.45 8.80 5.10
CA SER A 78 15.26 8.63 6.33
C SER A 78 14.80 9.57 7.45
N MET A 79 14.52 10.83 7.13
CA MET A 79 14.02 11.81 8.09
C MET A 79 12.64 11.42 8.64
N THR A 80 11.74 10.97 7.77
CA THR A 80 10.40 10.54 8.18
C THR A 80 10.45 9.27 9.03
N VAL A 81 11.26 8.29 8.62
CA VAL A 81 11.51 7.07 9.41
C VAL A 81 12.06 7.40 10.79
N SER A 82 13.02 8.34 10.89
CA SER A 82 13.57 8.74 12.19
C SER A 82 12.49 9.29 13.12
N ARG A 83 11.60 10.14 12.61
CA ARG A 83 10.46 10.64 13.40
C ARG A 83 9.50 9.54 13.83
N LEU A 84 9.22 8.57 12.96
CA LEU A 84 8.36 7.44 13.32
C LEU A 84 8.99 6.51 14.36
N VAL A 85 10.32 6.37 14.34
CA VAL A 85 11.07 5.66 15.39
C VAL A 85 11.03 6.45 16.71
N GLU A 86 11.25 7.76 16.69
CA GLU A 86 11.13 8.63 17.87
C GLU A 86 9.73 8.60 18.49
N LYS A 87 8.69 8.53 17.66
CA LYS A 87 7.29 8.35 18.10
C LYS A 87 7.01 6.93 18.64
N GLY A 88 7.93 5.98 18.49
CA GLY A 88 7.75 4.60 18.93
C GLY A 88 6.89 3.74 18.01
N TYR A 89 6.62 4.15 16.78
CA TYR A 89 5.80 3.39 15.81
C TYR A 89 6.63 2.41 14.99
N LEU A 90 7.90 2.75 14.74
CA LEU A 90 8.83 1.88 14.03
C LEU A 90 10.02 1.51 14.93
N VAL A 91 10.61 0.36 14.67
CA VAL A 91 11.85 -0.09 15.30
C VAL A 91 12.90 -0.35 14.22
N ARG A 92 14.13 0.04 14.52
CA ARG A 92 15.29 -0.29 13.71
C ARG A 92 15.97 -1.53 14.29
N ASN A 93 16.00 -2.60 13.51
CA ASN A 93 16.66 -3.84 13.88
C ASN A 93 17.94 -4.04 13.04
N PRO A 94 19.01 -4.62 13.60
CA PRO A 94 20.18 -5.02 12.82
C PRO A 94 19.75 -5.97 11.70
N GLY A 95 20.29 -5.81 10.50
CA GLY A 95 19.99 -6.70 9.39
C GLY A 95 20.45 -8.13 9.68
N VAL A 96 19.61 -9.11 9.32
CA VAL A 96 19.87 -10.54 9.60
C VAL A 96 21.08 -11.03 8.77
N ARG A 97 21.20 -10.60 7.51
CA ARG A 97 22.29 -11.02 6.59
C ARG A 97 23.52 -10.11 6.68
N ASP A 98 23.32 -8.83 6.89
CA ASP A 98 24.39 -7.84 7.04
C ASP A 98 24.04 -6.87 8.17
N ARG A 99 24.81 -6.94 9.24
CA ARG A 99 24.65 -6.08 10.44
C ARG A 99 24.90 -4.59 10.16
N ARG A 100 25.50 -4.26 9.02
CA ARG A 100 25.66 -2.86 8.57
C ARG A 100 24.35 -2.29 8.01
N CYS A 101 23.42 -3.17 7.60
CA CYS A 101 22.09 -2.79 7.17
C CYS A 101 21.15 -2.74 8.38
N CYS A 102 20.15 -1.89 8.29
CA CYS A 102 19.12 -1.76 9.30
C CYS A 102 17.77 -2.10 8.67
N ASN A 103 17.05 -3.02 9.26
CA ASN A 103 15.68 -3.35 8.89
C ASN A 103 14.70 -2.58 9.78
N LEU A 104 13.63 -2.15 9.16
CA LEU A 104 12.52 -1.44 9.81
C LEU A 104 11.36 -2.40 10.00
N THR A 105 10.82 -2.43 11.20
CA THR A 105 9.59 -3.17 11.55
C THR A 105 8.63 -2.26 12.30
N ILE A 106 7.35 -2.61 12.32
CA ILE A 106 6.38 -1.99 13.22
C ILE A 106 6.76 -2.34 14.67
N ALA A 107 6.67 -1.38 15.56
CA ALA A 107 6.88 -1.61 16.98
C ALA A 107 5.87 -2.63 17.53
N SER A 108 6.29 -3.53 18.41
CA SER A 108 5.46 -4.64 18.89
C SER A 108 4.16 -4.17 19.55
N GLY A 109 4.18 -3.05 20.27
CA GLY A 109 2.98 -2.47 20.89
C GLY A 109 1.94 -1.95 19.89
N GLU A 110 2.33 -1.64 18.65
CA GLU A 110 1.45 -1.12 17.61
C GLU A 110 1.02 -2.20 16.61
N LYS A 111 1.74 -3.32 16.57
CA LYS A 111 1.46 -4.41 15.63
C LYS A 111 0.06 -4.99 15.79
N ASP A 112 -0.36 -5.29 17.02
CA ASP A 112 -1.69 -5.84 17.30
C ASP A 112 -2.81 -4.90 16.87
N PHE A 113 -2.59 -3.58 16.98
CA PHE A 113 -3.54 -2.60 16.49
C PHE A 113 -3.62 -2.63 14.95
N MET A 114 -2.49 -2.65 14.27
CA MET A 114 -2.42 -2.73 12.81
C MET A 114 -3.06 -4.02 12.30
N ASP A 115 -2.81 -5.15 12.95
CA ASP A 115 -3.41 -6.45 12.61
C ASP A 115 -4.95 -6.41 12.76
N ARG A 116 -5.47 -5.84 13.87
CA ARG A 116 -6.93 -5.67 14.04
C ARG A 116 -7.54 -4.78 12.96
N MET A 117 -6.85 -3.70 12.60
CA MET A 117 -7.33 -2.82 11.52
C MET A 117 -7.34 -3.54 10.17
N ALA A 118 -6.30 -4.30 9.85
CA ALA A 118 -6.23 -5.09 8.62
C ALA A 118 -7.36 -6.14 8.57
N LEU A 119 -7.64 -6.82 9.69
CA LEU A 119 -8.75 -7.77 9.80
C LEU A 119 -10.12 -7.09 9.63
N ALA A 120 -10.31 -5.91 10.23
CA ALA A 120 -11.54 -5.14 10.05
C ALA A 120 -11.75 -4.72 8.59
N GLN A 121 -10.68 -4.35 7.90
CA GLN A 121 -10.69 -4.05 6.47
C GLN A 121 -11.09 -5.28 5.64
N ALA A 122 -10.46 -6.41 5.91
CA ALA A 122 -10.76 -7.66 5.22
C ALA A 122 -12.23 -8.08 5.44
N ALA A 123 -12.74 -7.93 6.66
CA ALA A 123 -14.14 -8.22 6.99
C ALA A 123 -15.11 -7.30 6.22
N ALA A 124 -14.82 -5.99 6.14
CA ALA A 124 -15.64 -5.06 5.38
C ALA A 124 -15.62 -5.37 3.87
N ALA A 125 -14.47 -5.73 3.32
CA ALA A 125 -14.36 -6.18 1.94
C ALA A 125 -15.14 -7.49 1.70
N ALA A 126 -15.04 -8.45 2.62
CA ALA A 126 -15.76 -9.71 2.56
C ALA A 126 -17.28 -9.52 2.60
N GLU A 127 -17.77 -8.52 3.36
CA GLU A 127 -19.20 -8.18 3.41
C GLU A 127 -19.71 -7.71 2.02
N ILE A 128 -18.93 -6.85 1.34
CA ILE A 128 -19.27 -6.40 -0.02
C ILE A 128 -19.27 -7.59 -0.99
N LEU A 129 -18.31 -8.50 -0.85
CA LEU A 129 -18.21 -9.68 -1.73
C LEU A 129 -19.33 -10.69 -1.49
N ARG A 130 -19.87 -10.78 -0.26
CA ARG A 130 -20.95 -11.72 0.09
C ARG A 130 -22.21 -11.52 -0.75
N GLU A 131 -22.50 -10.28 -1.13
CA GLU A 131 -23.62 -9.93 -2.01
C GLU A 131 -23.39 -10.32 -3.48
N MET A 132 -22.19 -10.76 -3.83
CA MET A 132 -21.86 -11.17 -5.20
C MET A 132 -22.00 -12.69 -5.36
N PRO A 133 -22.57 -13.16 -6.50
CA PRO A 133 -22.54 -14.59 -6.84
C PRO A 133 -21.11 -15.14 -6.82
N GLN A 134 -20.92 -16.39 -6.39
CA GLN A 134 -19.61 -17.01 -6.24
C GLN A 134 -18.79 -16.96 -7.54
N GLU A 135 -19.41 -17.23 -8.69
CA GLU A 135 -18.76 -17.14 -9.99
C GLU A 135 -18.14 -15.76 -10.25
N LYS A 136 -18.84 -14.68 -9.85
CA LYS A 136 -18.32 -13.32 -9.99
C LYS A 136 -17.18 -13.02 -9.00
N GLN A 137 -17.21 -13.60 -7.80
CA GLN A 137 -16.10 -13.48 -6.85
C GLN A 137 -14.84 -14.15 -7.40
N GLU A 138 -14.96 -15.36 -7.95
CA GLU A 138 -13.85 -16.09 -8.58
C GLU A 138 -13.25 -15.32 -9.75
N HIS A 139 -14.10 -14.78 -10.64
CA HIS A 139 -13.62 -13.93 -11.73
C HIS A 139 -12.93 -12.64 -11.24
N LEU A 140 -13.44 -12.02 -10.18
CA LEU A 140 -12.81 -10.83 -9.58
C LEU A 140 -11.42 -11.16 -9.04
N PHE A 141 -11.27 -12.25 -8.31
CA PHE A 141 -9.98 -12.65 -7.76
C PHE A 141 -8.97 -12.99 -8.85
N SER A 142 -9.37 -13.77 -9.87
CA SER A 142 -8.53 -14.07 -11.03
C SER A 142 -8.07 -12.79 -11.73
N PHE A 143 -8.99 -11.85 -11.94
CA PHE A 143 -8.68 -10.56 -12.56
C PHE A 143 -7.69 -9.73 -11.72
N ILE A 144 -7.85 -9.71 -10.39
CA ILE A 144 -6.91 -9.02 -9.48
C ILE A 144 -5.51 -9.64 -9.57
N GLU A 145 -5.41 -10.96 -9.60
CA GLU A 145 -4.12 -11.66 -9.73
C GLU A 145 -3.44 -11.35 -11.07
N GLU A 146 -4.19 -11.38 -12.17
CA GLU A 146 -3.69 -11.00 -13.51
C GLU A 146 -3.20 -9.56 -13.55
N MET A 147 -3.97 -8.62 -12.98
CA MET A 147 -3.61 -7.20 -12.92
C MET A 147 -2.37 -6.97 -12.05
N ASN A 148 -2.26 -7.64 -10.91
CA ASN A 148 -1.08 -7.55 -10.07
C ASN A 148 0.16 -8.03 -10.83
N SER A 149 0.09 -9.18 -11.48
CA SER A 149 1.18 -9.70 -12.32
C SER A 149 1.55 -8.74 -13.45
N TYR A 150 0.55 -8.11 -14.08
CA TYR A 150 0.79 -7.11 -15.13
C TYR A 150 1.53 -5.88 -14.58
N PHE A 151 1.08 -5.33 -13.45
CA PHE A 151 1.70 -4.15 -12.85
C PHE A 151 3.12 -4.42 -12.32
N GLU A 152 3.38 -5.60 -11.79
CA GLU A 152 4.73 -6.00 -11.35
C GLU A 152 5.73 -6.07 -12.52
N ASN A 153 5.25 -6.40 -13.71
CA ASN A 153 6.06 -6.51 -14.92
C ASN A 153 6.14 -5.21 -15.75
N LEU A 154 5.44 -4.14 -15.35
CA LEU A 154 5.55 -2.87 -16.04
C LEU A 154 6.95 -2.27 -15.88
N PRO A 155 7.55 -1.76 -16.97
CA PRO A 155 8.81 -1.05 -16.88
C PRO A 155 8.66 0.19 -15.99
N SER A 156 9.62 0.40 -15.09
CA SER A 156 9.62 1.48 -14.08
C SER A 156 9.75 2.90 -14.66
N LYS A 157 9.72 3.07 -15.98
CA LYS A 157 9.74 4.40 -16.62
C LYS A 157 8.30 4.88 -16.82
N PRO A 158 8.02 6.16 -16.47
CA PRO A 158 6.79 6.81 -16.95
C PRO A 158 6.78 6.70 -18.49
N MET A 159 5.61 6.38 -19.04
CA MET A 159 5.41 6.52 -20.46
C MET A 159 5.60 8.01 -20.77
N ASP A 160 6.76 8.35 -21.35
CA ASP A 160 6.99 9.70 -21.88
C ASP A 160 5.86 9.94 -22.88
N GLY A 161 4.91 10.77 -22.46
CA GLY A 161 3.77 11.13 -23.29
C GLY A 161 4.28 11.98 -24.45
N GLU A 162 4.64 11.33 -25.56
CA GLU A 162 4.62 11.99 -26.84
C GLU A 162 3.13 12.21 -27.21
N ALA A 163 2.59 13.31 -26.67
CA ALA A 163 1.43 13.94 -27.25
C ALA A 163 1.89 14.59 -28.57
N GLN A 164 1.75 13.88 -29.67
CA GLN A 164 1.67 14.46 -31.00
C GLN A 164 0.21 14.78 -31.35
#